data_b4472b1bc2cd68a252bb4c80b62aa8c0
#
_entry.id   b4472b1bc2cd68a252bb4c80b62aa8c0
#
_cell.length_a   1.000
_cell.length_b   1.000
_cell.length_c   1.000
_cell.angle_alpha   90.00
_cell.angle_beta   90.00
_cell.angle_gamma   90.00
#
_symmetry.space_group_name_H-M   'P 1'
#
loop_
_entity.id
_entity.type
_entity.pdbx_description
1 polymer ?
#
loop_
_entity_poly.entity_id
_entity_poly.type
_entity_poly.pdbx_seq_one_letter_code
_entity_poly.pdbx_strand_id
1 'polypeptide(L)'
;MGINHELTEEDIKFRYINDAITSKGWTKDSIFMEQQVKFTDGKINLHGNFVHREKPKFADYVLYINKATPIAVVEAKDANHSISHGLQQAMEYAKMLDVKFAFSSNGEGFAEHDFLTGKERTFGMDEFPSRDELIERYKHEVNDGNGLNGQEEAIINQPFCTGQNIFPPRYYQLNAVNRTINAIAQGQNRVLLVMATGTGKTYTAFQIVWRLLKSGLKKKVLYLADRNILVDQSIQQDFKPLEKVIHKIDYSKDKNHLEELGSYQVFFALYQQLIGQNDAKNYQELFPNPDYFDLVIIDECHRGSAKDDSNWRTILDYFSSATHIGMTATPKETRYQSSIGYFGEPVYTYSLKNGIEDGFLAPFKVINITTNIGDEWRPVKGQKDIYGNEIEDRVYNNSDYDYNIVIEDRHREVAQEITNYLKSTDRMAKTIVFCADETHAERMRIALTNANADMCKKNPDYVVRITGSDEYGKGKLDYFISVSSKYPVIATTSKLLSTGVDCKMVKLIVLD
;
A
#
# COMPACT_ATOMS: atom_id res chain seq x y z
N MET A 1 -39.05 -33.61 -1.79
CA MET A 1 -38.63 -34.08 -0.44
C MET A 1 -38.03 -32.88 0.27
N GLY A 2 -38.58 -32.51 1.44
CA GLY A 2 -38.01 -31.42 2.21
C GLY A 2 -36.60 -31.78 2.70
N ILE A 3 -35.74 -30.78 2.86
CA ILE A 3 -34.39 -30.96 3.40
C ILE A 3 -34.47 -31.36 4.87
N ASN A 4 -33.60 -32.28 5.31
CA ASN A 4 -33.51 -32.66 6.72
C ASN A 4 -32.94 -31.48 7.52
N HIS A 5 -33.68 -30.94 8.48
CA HIS A 5 -33.30 -29.83 9.36
C HIS A 5 -32.14 -30.12 10.34
N GLU A 6 -31.66 -31.38 10.38
CA GLU A 6 -30.46 -31.77 11.15
C GLU A 6 -29.14 -31.52 10.41
N LEU A 7 -29.21 -31.16 9.10
CA LEU A 7 -28.03 -30.94 8.29
C LEU A 7 -27.32 -29.64 8.69
N THR A 8 -26.00 -29.75 8.85
CA THR A 8 -25.13 -28.60 9.11
C THR A 8 -24.94 -27.74 7.86
N GLU A 9 -24.48 -26.52 8.00
CA GLU A 9 -24.13 -25.64 6.89
C GLU A 9 -23.17 -26.34 5.90
N GLU A 10 -22.17 -27.08 6.39
CA GLU A 10 -21.24 -27.83 5.55
C GLU A 10 -21.93 -28.96 4.77
N ASP A 11 -22.93 -29.66 5.38
CA ASP A 11 -23.72 -30.65 4.67
C ASP A 11 -24.54 -30.02 3.55
N ILE A 12 -25.13 -28.84 3.81
CA ILE A 12 -25.92 -28.09 2.83
C ILE A 12 -25.01 -27.63 1.67
N LYS A 13 -23.82 -27.09 1.95
CA LYS A 13 -22.85 -26.74 0.93
C LYS A 13 -22.49 -27.91 0.05
N PHE A 14 -22.16 -29.04 0.65
CA PHE A 14 -21.69 -30.23 -0.07
C PHE A 14 -22.78 -30.91 -0.89
N ARG A 15 -23.99 -31.09 -0.33
CA ARG A 15 -25.04 -31.91 -0.94
C ARG A 15 -25.95 -31.17 -1.91
N TYR A 16 -26.11 -29.86 -1.75
CA TYR A 16 -27.09 -29.08 -2.49
C TYR A 16 -26.47 -27.90 -3.25
N ILE A 17 -25.79 -27.01 -2.54
CA ILE A 17 -25.30 -25.73 -3.13
C ILE A 17 -24.20 -26.01 -4.16
N ASN A 18 -23.24 -26.89 -3.82
CA ASN A 18 -22.14 -27.20 -4.72
C ASN A 18 -22.65 -27.80 -6.04
N ASP A 19 -23.59 -28.76 -5.98
CA ASP A 19 -24.15 -29.36 -7.16
C ASP A 19 -24.95 -28.37 -8.01
N ALA A 20 -25.76 -27.51 -7.37
CA ALA A 20 -26.53 -26.51 -8.06
C ALA A 20 -25.61 -25.53 -8.83
N ILE A 21 -24.54 -25.02 -8.19
CA ILE A 21 -23.61 -24.10 -8.81
C ILE A 21 -22.79 -24.76 -9.91
N THR A 22 -22.24 -25.95 -9.66
CA THR A 22 -21.38 -26.67 -10.63
C THR A 22 -22.14 -27.13 -11.86
N SER A 23 -23.41 -27.52 -11.72
CA SER A 23 -24.28 -27.90 -12.85
C SER A 23 -24.50 -26.76 -13.84
N LYS A 24 -24.29 -25.51 -13.42
CA LYS A 24 -24.43 -24.28 -14.22
C LYS A 24 -23.12 -23.78 -14.81
N GLY A 25 -22.04 -24.58 -14.80
CA GLY A 25 -20.75 -24.26 -15.41
C GLY A 25 -19.76 -23.57 -14.50
N TRP A 26 -20.07 -23.38 -13.22
CA TRP A 26 -19.14 -22.83 -12.23
C TRP A 26 -18.30 -23.97 -11.64
N THR A 27 -17.09 -24.15 -12.14
CA THR A 27 -16.24 -25.28 -11.76
C THR A 27 -14.91 -24.85 -11.17
N LYS A 28 -14.37 -25.67 -10.26
CA LYS A 28 -13.04 -25.47 -9.68
C LYS A 28 -11.92 -25.71 -10.69
N ASP A 29 -12.09 -26.68 -11.56
CA ASP A 29 -11.08 -27.11 -12.54
C ASP A 29 -10.75 -26.00 -13.55
N SER A 30 -11.76 -25.19 -13.88
CA SER A 30 -11.59 -24.02 -14.76
C SER A 30 -11.32 -22.71 -14.00
N ILE A 31 -11.24 -22.76 -12.67
CA ILE A 31 -11.03 -21.62 -11.77
C ILE A 31 -12.12 -20.54 -11.94
N PHE A 32 -13.35 -20.98 -12.11
CA PHE A 32 -14.50 -20.08 -12.12
C PHE A 32 -15.22 -20.05 -10.77
N MET A 33 -14.82 -20.91 -9.83
CA MET A 33 -15.35 -20.96 -8.46
C MET A 33 -14.24 -21.28 -7.46
N GLU A 34 -14.17 -20.50 -6.40
CA GLU A 34 -13.34 -20.78 -5.21
C GLU A 34 -14.23 -20.93 -3.98
N GLN A 35 -13.88 -21.86 -3.09
CA GLN A 35 -14.58 -22.10 -1.82
C GLN A 35 -13.71 -21.64 -0.66
N GLN A 36 -14.35 -21.20 0.43
CA GLN A 36 -13.68 -20.74 1.67
C GLN A 36 -12.65 -19.64 1.38
N VAL A 37 -13.06 -18.61 0.62
CA VAL A 37 -12.19 -17.51 0.23
C VAL A 37 -11.98 -16.58 1.41
N LYS A 38 -10.73 -16.50 1.86
CA LYS A 38 -10.32 -15.66 2.98
C LYS A 38 -10.22 -14.20 2.56
N PHE A 39 -10.95 -13.31 3.22
CA PHE A 39 -10.89 -11.86 3.00
C PHE A 39 -9.91 -11.17 3.94
N THR A 40 -10.00 -11.44 5.25
CA THR A 40 -9.23 -10.75 6.26
C THR A 40 -8.37 -11.70 7.07
N ASP A 41 -7.34 -11.17 7.73
CA ASP A 41 -6.55 -11.94 8.69
C ASP A 41 -7.17 -11.91 10.11
N GLY A 42 -8.21 -11.10 10.31
CA GLY A 42 -8.80 -10.82 11.61
C GLY A 42 -8.05 -9.71 12.35
N LYS A 43 -8.82 -8.76 12.89
CA LYS A 43 -8.31 -7.61 13.62
C LYS A 43 -7.48 -8.03 14.83
N ILE A 44 -6.38 -7.33 15.05
CA ILE A 44 -5.55 -7.51 16.26
C ILE A 44 -5.99 -6.49 17.30
N ASN A 45 -6.48 -6.97 18.42
CA ASN A 45 -6.88 -6.16 19.58
C ASN A 45 -5.80 -6.22 20.67
N LEU A 46 -5.46 -5.06 21.21
CA LEU A 46 -4.48 -4.90 22.29
C LEU A 46 -5.19 -4.60 23.61
N HIS A 47 -5.07 -5.47 24.60
CA HIS A 47 -5.60 -5.29 25.95
C HIS A 47 -4.44 -5.33 26.96
N GLY A 48 -3.86 -4.16 27.26
CA GLY A 48 -2.61 -4.10 28.05
C GLY A 48 -1.48 -4.81 27.34
N ASN A 49 -0.93 -5.86 27.93
CA ASN A 49 0.12 -6.70 27.33
C ASN A 49 -0.42 -7.94 26.59
N PHE A 50 -1.73 -8.11 26.54
CA PHE A 50 -2.34 -9.22 25.84
C PHE A 50 -2.71 -8.84 24.42
N VAL A 51 -2.40 -9.74 23.49
CA VAL A 51 -2.72 -9.61 22.06
C VAL A 51 -3.76 -10.66 21.72
N HIS A 52 -4.90 -10.25 21.21
CA HIS A 52 -5.95 -11.14 20.72
C HIS A 52 -6.23 -10.83 19.25
N ARG A 53 -6.25 -11.86 18.43
CA ARG A 53 -6.63 -11.73 17.01
C ARG A 53 -8.06 -12.26 16.82
N GLU A 54 -8.90 -11.47 16.21
CA GLU A 54 -10.25 -11.88 15.80
C GLU A 54 -10.20 -12.96 14.72
N LYS A 55 -11.32 -13.67 14.53
CA LYS A 55 -11.40 -14.65 13.46
C LYS A 55 -11.35 -13.96 12.09
N PRO A 56 -10.64 -14.54 11.13
CA PRO A 56 -10.69 -14.08 9.75
C PRO A 56 -12.10 -14.19 9.17
N LYS A 57 -12.43 -13.31 8.22
CA LYS A 57 -13.66 -13.42 7.44
C LYS A 57 -13.42 -14.28 6.21
N PHE A 58 -14.38 -15.14 5.92
CA PHE A 58 -14.38 -16.02 4.74
C PHE A 58 -15.72 -15.90 4.04
N ALA A 59 -15.71 -15.90 2.68
CA ALA A 59 -16.91 -16.23 1.91
C ALA A 59 -16.96 -17.72 1.63
N ASP A 60 -18.15 -18.30 1.63
CA ASP A 60 -18.33 -19.71 1.30
C ASP A 60 -17.95 -20.00 -0.14
N TYR A 61 -18.42 -19.17 -1.09
CA TYR A 61 -18.03 -19.25 -2.49
C TYR A 61 -17.81 -17.86 -3.08
N VAL A 62 -16.82 -17.76 -3.96
CA VAL A 62 -16.64 -16.64 -4.89
C VAL A 62 -16.63 -17.17 -6.30
N LEU A 63 -17.43 -16.56 -7.17
CA LEU A 63 -17.53 -16.91 -8.57
C LEU A 63 -16.78 -15.90 -9.42
N TYR A 64 -16.12 -16.36 -10.48
CA TYR A 64 -15.22 -15.56 -11.30
C TYR A 64 -15.57 -15.62 -12.78
N ILE A 65 -15.45 -14.52 -13.48
CA ILE A 65 -15.39 -14.49 -14.95
C ILE A 65 -14.10 -15.19 -15.40
N ASN A 66 -12.98 -14.81 -14.77
CA ASN A 66 -11.68 -15.45 -14.84
C ASN A 66 -10.92 -15.19 -13.52
N LYS A 67 -9.70 -15.71 -13.38
CA LYS A 67 -8.87 -15.57 -12.16
C LYS A 67 -8.66 -14.13 -11.63
N ALA A 68 -8.87 -13.13 -12.47
CA ALA A 68 -8.66 -11.74 -12.12
C ALA A 68 -9.95 -10.97 -11.80
N THR A 69 -11.09 -11.49 -12.20
CA THR A 69 -12.36 -10.78 -12.18
C THR A 69 -13.42 -11.60 -11.46
N PRO A 70 -13.59 -11.43 -10.15
CA PRO A 70 -14.72 -11.98 -9.41
C PRO A 70 -16.00 -11.29 -9.89
N ILE A 71 -17.12 -12.03 -9.88
CA ILE A 71 -18.42 -11.53 -10.33
C ILE A 71 -19.50 -11.65 -9.26
N ALA A 72 -19.42 -12.69 -8.41
CA ALA A 72 -20.44 -12.97 -7.41
C ALA A 72 -19.87 -13.61 -6.15
N VAL A 73 -20.61 -13.47 -5.05
CA VAL A 73 -20.40 -14.15 -3.77
C VAL A 73 -21.63 -14.99 -3.46
N VAL A 74 -21.45 -16.19 -2.90
CA VAL A 74 -22.53 -17.04 -2.39
C VAL A 74 -22.24 -17.40 -0.94
N GLU A 75 -23.22 -17.17 -0.06
CA GLU A 75 -23.20 -17.55 1.35
C GLU A 75 -24.17 -18.69 1.62
N ALA A 76 -23.72 -19.67 2.36
CA ALA A 76 -24.51 -20.80 2.78
C ALA A 76 -25.09 -20.60 4.19
N LYS A 77 -26.21 -21.17 4.48
CA LYS A 77 -26.80 -21.31 5.82
C LYS A 77 -27.38 -22.72 5.97
N ASP A 78 -27.50 -23.16 7.20
CA ASP A 78 -28.19 -24.43 7.48
C ASP A 78 -29.69 -24.35 7.17
N ALA A 79 -30.34 -25.52 7.09
CA ALA A 79 -31.74 -25.63 6.72
C ALA A 79 -32.75 -25.07 7.76
N ASN A 80 -32.28 -24.64 8.94
CA ASN A 80 -33.14 -24.00 9.97
C ASN A 80 -33.30 -22.50 9.72
N HIS A 81 -32.55 -21.92 8.80
CA HIS A 81 -32.61 -20.52 8.41
C HIS A 81 -33.42 -20.34 7.12
N SER A 82 -33.97 -19.15 6.91
CA SER A 82 -34.60 -18.82 5.63
C SER A 82 -33.55 -18.69 4.52
N ILE A 83 -33.98 -18.87 3.27
CA ILE A 83 -33.14 -18.73 2.07
C ILE A 83 -32.37 -17.41 2.04
N SER A 84 -33.00 -16.32 2.50
CA SER A 84 -32.43 -14.98 2.51
C SER A 84 -31.61 -14.65 3.77
N HIS A 85 -31.51 -15.56 4.73
CA HIS A 85 -30.85 -15.26 6.03
C HIS A 85 -29.38 -14.82 5.86
N GLY A 86 -28.64 -15.45 4.92
CA GLY A 86 -27.24 -15.10 4.62
C GLY A 86 -27.06 -13.95 3.64
N LEU A 87 -28.14 -13.38 3.06
CA LEU A 87 -28.01 -12.42 1.97
C LEU A 87 -27.30 -11.12 2.36
N GLN A 88 -27.56 -10.60 3.54
CA GLN A 88 -26.88 -9.39 4.00
C GLN A 88 -25.39 -9.62 4.22
N GLN A 89 -24.98 -10.78 4.70
CA GLN A 89 -23.59 -11.18 4.81
C GLN A 89 -22.93 -11.31 3.42
N ALA A 90 -23.63 -11.96 2.47
CA ALA A 90 -23.18 -12.04 1.08
C ALA A 90 -23.02 -10.66 0.45
N MET A 91 -23.94 -9.73 0.72
CA MET A 91 -23.87 -8.34 0.25
C MET A 91 -22.69 -7.59 0.86
N GLU A 92 -22.36 -7.80 2.14
CA GLU A 92 -21.16 -7.23 2.78
C GLU A 92 -19.90 -7.70 2.04
N TYR A 93 -19.78 -9.01 1.79
CA TYR A 93 -18.63 -9.57 1.10
C TYR A 93 -18.56 -9.17 -0.38
N ALA A 94 -19.72 -9.06 -1.04
CA ALA A 94 -19.80 -8.53 -2.40
C ALA A 94 -19.30 -7.09 -2.48
N LYS A 95 -19.63 -6.23 -1.51
CA LYS A 95 -19.08 -4.87 -1.40
C LYS A 95 -17.58 -4.87 -1.13
N MET A 96 -17.09 -5.79 -0.27
CA MET A 96 -15.65 -5.93 -0.03
C MET A 96 -14.89 -6.31 -1.30
N LEU A 97 -15.43 -7.23 -2.12
CA LEU A 97 -14.82 -7.67 -3.39
C LEU A 97 -15.17 -6.78 -4.60
N ASP A 98 -16.04 -5.78 -4.42
CA ASP A 98 -16.57 -4.96 -5.52
C ASP A 98 -17.25 -5.78 -6.62
N VAL A 99 -17.91 -6.87 -6.25
CA VAL A 99 -18.67 -7.71 -7.17
C VAL A 99 -20.14 -7.28 -7.24
N LYS A 100 -20.80 -7.66 -8.32
CA LYS A 100 -22.12 -7.13 -8.66
C LYS A 100 -23.29 -8.02 -8.27
N PHE A 101 -23.03 -9.26 -7.88
CA PHE A 101 -24.07 -10.20 -7.49
C PHE A 101 -23.75 -10.84 -6.13
N ALA A 102 -24.73 -10.88 -5.26
CA ALA A 102 -24.68 -11.57 -3.98
C ALA A 102 -25.79 -12.60 -3.87
N PHE A 103 -25.45 -13.80 -3.46
CA PHE A 103 -26.40 -14.89 -3.27
C PHE A 103 -26.34 -15.45 -1.85
N SER A 104 -27.47 -15.92 -1.34
CA SER A 104 -27.52 -16.79 -0.17
C SER A 104 -28.36 -18.02 -0.44
N SER A 105 -28.10 -19.13 0.26
CA SER A 105 -28.84 -20.37 0.12
C SER A 105 -28.85 -21.14 1.45
N ASN A 106 -29.97 -21.80 1.74
CA ASN A 106 -30.11 -22.80 2.79
C ASN A 106 -30.27 -24.23 2.22
N GLY A 107 -30.04 -24.40 0.92
CA GLY A 107 -30.22 -25.67 0.18
C GLY A 107 -31.62 -25.90 -0.39
N GLU A 108 -32.64 -25.11 -0.02
CA GLU A 108 -33.98 -25.19 -0.62
C GLU A 108 -34.14 -24.31 -1.84
N GLY A 109 -33.37 -23.24 -1.92
CA GLY A 109 -33.35 -22.26 -3.00
C GLY A 109 -32.25 -21.20 -2.79
N PHE A 110 -32.25 -20.20 -3.65
CA PHE A 110 -31.35 -19.06 -3.58
C PHE A 110 -32.12 -17.77 -3.43
N ALA A 111 -31.55 -16.83 -2.66
CA ALA A 111 -31.89 -15.43 -2.69
C ALA A 111 -30.74 -14.66 -3.35
N GLU A 112 -31.04 -13.75 -4.24
CA GLU A 112 -30.11 -12.93 -5.00
C GLU A 112 -30.34 -11.44 -4.69
N HIS A 113 -29.25 -10.71 -4.50
CA HIS A 113 -29.23 -9.25 -4.61
C HIS A 113 -28.34 -8.87 -5.79
N ASP A 114 -28.91 -8.12 -6.72
CA ASP A 114 -28.24 -7.60 -7.92
C ASP A 114 -27.92 -6.12 -7.71
N PHE A 115 -26.63 -5.79 -7.55
CA PHE A 115 -26.16 -4.42 -7.34
C PHE A 115 -26.25 -3.55 -8.61
N LEU A 116 -26.40 -4.13 -9.80
CA LEU A 116 -26.53 -3.37 -11.04
C LEU A 116 -27.94 -2.79 -11.18
N THR A 117 -28.93 -3.58 -10.81
CA THR A 117 -30.35 -3.19 -10.91
C THR A 117 -30.96 -2.75 -9.57
N GLY A 118 -30.31 -3.06 -8.44
CA GLY A 118 -30.82 -2.86 -7.09
C GLY A 118 -31.97 -3.80 -6.72
N LYS A 119 -32.20 -4.87 -7.48
CA LYS A 119 -33.32 -5.79 -7.27
C LYS A 119 -32.91 -7.05 -6.50
N GLU A 120 -33.87 -7.60 -5.78
CA GLU A 120 -33.77 -8.90 -5.11
C GLU A 120 -34.79 -9.86 -5.67
N ARG A 121 -34.43 -11.15 -5.73
CA ARG A 121 -35.33 -12.25 -6.09
C ARG A 121 -34.95 -13.54 -5.36
N THR A 122 -35.93 -14.45 -5.27
CA THR A 122 -35.70 -15.82 -4.80
C THR A 122 -36.09 -16.81 -5.88
N PHE A 123 -35.37 -17.92 -5.97
CA PHE A 123 -35.59 -18.97 -6.98
C PHE A 123 -35.12 -20.33 -6.51
N GLY A 124 -35.49 -21.38 -7.21
CA GLY A 124 -35.17 -22.78 -6.87
C GLY A 124 -33.71 -23.14 -7.09
N MET A 125 -33.27 -24.28 -6.54
CA MET A 125 -31.87 -24.73 -6.65
C MET A 125 -31.45 -25.00 -8.10
N ASP A 126 -32.35 -25.41 -8.95
CA ASP A 126 -32.14 -25.69 -10.37
C ASP A 126 -32.16 -24.44 -11.27
N GLU A 127 -32.59 -23.31 -10.71
CA GLU A 127 -32.67 -22.02 -11.41
C GLU A 127 -31.46 -21.11 -11.16
N PHE A 128 -30.39 -21.62 -10.51
CA PHE A 128 -29.17 -20.82 -10.32
C PHE A 128 -28.63 -20.31 -11.68
N PRO A 129 -28.24 -19.06 -11.83
CA PRO A 129 -27.80 -18.51 -13.11
C PRO A 129 -26.56 -19.22 -13.61
N SER A 130 -26.56 -19.55 -14.91
CA SER A 130 -25.37 -20.10 -15.54
C SER A 130 -24.26 -19.06 -15.60
N ARG A 131 -23.03 -19.54 -15.78
CA ARG A 131 -21.88 -18.66 -15.92
C ARG A 131 -22.07 -17.66 -17.06
N ASP A 132 -22.52 -18.11 -18.20
CA ASP A 132 -22.69 -17.25 -19.37
C ASP A 132 -23.83 -16.24 -19.16
N GLU A 133 -24.94 -16.64 -18.53
CA GLU A 133 -26.04 -15.74 -18.17
C GLU A 133 -25.57 -14.60 -17.24
N LEU A 134 -24.81 -14.93 -16.20
CA LEU A 134 -24.37 -13.92 -15.23
C LEU A 134 -23.33 -12.97 -15.85
N ILE A 135 -22.46 -13.47 -16.72
CA ILE A 135 -21.48 -12.67 -17.48
C ILE A 135 -22.22 -11.73 -18.45
N GLU A 136 -23.21 -12.22 -19.17
CA GLU A 136 -23.99 -11.39 -20.10
C GLU A 136 -24.77 -10.30 -19.35
N ARG A 137 -25.40 -10.63 -18.22
CA ARG A 137 -26.03 -9.62 -17.37
C ARG A 137 -25.02 -8.55 -16.94
N TYR A 138 -23.85 -8.96 -16.45
CA TYR A 138 -22.79 -8.03 -16.08
C TYR A 138 -22.37 -7.14 -17.24
N LYS A 139 -22.11 -7.70 -18.42
CA LYS A 139 -21.66 -6.97 -19.60
C LYS A 139 -22.66 -5.93 -20.09
N HIS A 140 -23.94 -6.22 -19.98
CA HIS A 140 -25.01 -5.33 -20.47
C HIS A 140 -25.45 -4.29 -19.45
N GLU A 141 -25.49 -4.64 -18.17
CA GLU A 141 -26.06 -3.80 -17.13
C GLU A 141 -25.02 -2.91 -16.41
N VAL A 142 -23.72 -3.23 -16.53
CA VAL A 142 -22.64 -2.40 -15.95
C VAL A 142 -22.61 -1.00 -16.60
N ASN A 143 -22.00 -0.03 -15.93
CA ASN A 143 -21.92 1.36 -16.38
C ASN A 143 -23.29 2.00 -16.60
N ASP A 144 -24.20 1.82 -15.62
CA ASP A 144 -25.57 2.35 -15.65
C ASP A 144 -26.37 1.89 -16.89
N GLY A 145 -26.15 0.64 -17.31
CA GLY A 145 -26.83 0.04 -18.46
C GLY A 145 -26.21 0.36 -19.82
N ASN A 146 -25.05 1.07 -19.85
CA ASN A 146 -24.33 1.32 -21.09
C ASN A 146 -23.48 0.13 -21.56
N GLY A 147 -23.28 -0.85 -20.66
CA GLY A 147 -22.45 -2.02 -20.92
C GLY A 147 -20.97 -1.75 -20.92
N LEU A 148 -20.20 -2.78 -21.23
CA LEU A 148 -18.74 -2.73 -21.37
C LEU A 148 -18.37 -2.17 -22.75
N ASN A 149 -17.35 -1.32 -22.77
CA ASN A 149 -16.70 -0.94 -24.03
C ASN A 149 -15.62 -1.97 -24.42
N GLY A 150 -15.10 -1.88 -25.65
CA GLY A 150 -14.12 -2.85 -26.16
C GLY A 150 -12.79 -2.88 -25.37
N GLN A 151 -12.40 -1.80 -24.72
CA GLN A 151 -11.21 -1.74 -23.87
C GLN A 151 -11.45 -2.44 -22.53
N GLU A 152 -12.61 -2.25 -21.94
CA GLU A 152 -13.02 -2.94 -20.72
C GLU A 152 -13.11 -4.46 -20.95
N GLU A 153 -13.66 -4.90 -22.07
CA GLU A 153 -13.68 -6.32 -22.45
C GLU A 153 -12.27 -6.90 -22.62
N ALA A 154 -11.37 -6.17 -23.28
CA ALA A 154 -9.98 -6.60 -23.45
C ALA A 154 -9.27 -6.77 -22.09
N ILE A 155 -9.53 -5.87 -21.14
CA ILE A 155 -8.93 -5.90 -19.80
C ILE A 155 -9.51 -7.03 -18.94
N ILE A 156 -10.81 -7.24 -18.95
CA ILE A 156 -11.46 -8.29 -18.16
C ILE A 156 -10.85 -9.65 -18.46
N ASN A 157 -10.46 -9.88 -19.69
CA ASN A 157 -9.86 -11.15 -20.13
C ASN A 157 -8.39 -11.31 -19.73
N GLN A 158 -7.72 -10.28 -19.18
CA GLN A 158 -6.32 -10.38 -18.78
C GLN A 158 -6.17 -10.82 -17.32
N PRO A 159 -5.55 -12.00 -17.05
CA PRO A 159 -5.33 -12.47 -15.69
C PRO A 159 -4.24 -11.64 -14.98
N PHE A 160 -4.24 -11.72 -13.66
CA PHE A 160 -3.09 -11.29 -12.86
C PHE A 160 -1.85 -12.10 -13.22
N CYS A 161 -0.68 -11.48 -13.08
CA CYS A 161 0.58 -12.21 -13.10
C CYS A 161 0.65 -13.11 -11.86
N THR A 162 0.75 -14.41 -12.08
CA THR A 162 0.91 -15.42 -11.02
C THR A 162 2.09 -16.32 -11.35
N GLY A 163 2.79 -16.83 -10.33
CA GLY A 163 3.97 -17.69 -10.52
C GLY A 163 4.48 -18.24 -9.19
N GLN A 164 5.57 -19.02 -9.22
CA GLN A 164 6.10 -19.70 -8.02
C GLN A 164 6.42 -18.76 -6.85
N ASN A 165 6.75 -17.48 -7.11
CA ASN A 165 7.07 -16.50 -6.08
C ASN A 165 6.16 -15.26 -6.11
N ILE A 166 5.02 -15.35 -6.82
CA ILE A 166 4.05 -14.25 -6.92
C ILE A 166 2.77 -14.70 -6.25
N PHE A 167 2.50 -14.14 -5.07
CA PHE A 167 1.28 -14.43 -4.34
C PHE A 167 0.07 -13.85 -5.07
N PRO A 168 -1.11 -14.51 -4.97
CA PRO A 168 -2.35 -13.92 -5.46
C PRO A 168 -2.63 -12.61 -4.73
N PRO A 169 -3.27 -11.62 -5.39
CA PRO A 169 -3.60 -10.37 -4.76
C PRO A 169 -4.58 -10.57 -3.59
N ARG A 170 -4.38 -9.83 -2.53
CA ARG A 170 -5.40 -9.69 -1.48
C ARG A 170 -6.61 -8.95 -2.05
N TYR A 171 -7.78 -9.12 -1.46
CA TYR A 171 -9.02 -8.55 -1.98
C TYR A 171 -8.92 -7.04 -2.28
N TYR A 172 -8.29 -6.27 -1.39
CA TYR A 172 -8.15 -4.83 -1.58
C TYR A 172 -7.15 -4.47 -2.70
N GLN A 173 -6.12 -5.29 -2.92
CA GLN A 173 -5.20 -5.13 -4.05
C GLN A 173 -5.89 -5.47 -5.37
N LEU A 174 -6.70 -6.52 -5.37
CA LEU A 174 -7.55 -6.90 -6.50
C LEU A 174 -8.48 -5.73 -6.87
N ASN A 175 -9.17 -5.14 -5.90
CA ASN A 175 -10.06 -4.00 -6.13
C ASN A 175 -9.27 -2.77 -6.64
N ALA A 176 -8.13 -2.47 -6.02
CA ALA A 176 -7.28 -1.36 -6.44
C ALA A 176 -6.85 -1.50 -7.91
N VAL A 177 -6.39 -2.69 -8.31
CA VAL A 177 -6.01 -2.96 -9.70
C VAL A 177 -7.21 -2.84 -10.62
N ASN A 178 -8.32 -3.55 -10.32
CA ASN A 178 -9.49 -3.58 -11.17
C ASN A 178 -10.12 -2.19 -11.38
N ARG A 179 -10.30 -1.42 -10.30
CA ARG A 179 -10.85 -0.06 -10.40
C ARG A 179 -9.94 0.88 -11.19
N THR A 180 -8.62 0.78 -10.99
CA THR A 180 -7.66 1.61 -11.74
C THR A 180 -7.69 1.31 -13.24
N ILE A 181 -7.62 0.03 -13.62
CA ILE A 181 -7.61 -0.32 -15.04
C ILE A 181 -8.96 -0.07 -15.72
N ASN A 182 -10.09 -0.25 -14.99
CA ASN A 182 -11.41 0.07 -15.51
C ASN A 182 -11.57 1.58 -15.74
N ALA A 183 -11.13 2.42 -14.81
CA ALA A 183 -11.12 3.87 -15.00
C ALA A 183 -10.33 4.29 -16.26
N ILE A 184 -9.17 3.66 -16.49
CA ILE A 184 -8.35 3.89 -17.69
C ILE A 184 -9.08 3.43 -18.95
N ALA A 185 -9.73 2.25 -18.93
CA ALA A 185 -10.48 1.72 -20.07
C ALA A 185 -11.72 2.58 -20.41
N GLN A 186 -12.27 3.27 -19.42
CA GLN A 186 -13.33 4.26 -19.59
C GLN A 186 -12.83 5.64 -20.07
N GLY A 187 -11.51 5.77 -20.32
CA GLY A 187 -10.91 6.99 -20.85
C GLY A 187 -10.45 8.00 -19.78
N GLN A 188 -10.42 7.62 -18.50
CA GLN A 188 -9.89 8.49 -17.46
C GLN A 188 -8.36 8.57 -17.57
N ASN A 189 -7.85 9.77 -17.81
CA ASN A 189 -6.40 9.99 -18.03
C ASN A 189 -5.66 10.48 -16.78
N ARG A 190 -6.35 10.73 -15.67
CA ARG A 190 -5.76 11.11 -14.39
C ARG A 190 -6.41 10.26 -13.31
N VAL A 191 -5.60 9.45 -12.63
CA VAL A 191 -6.10 8.43 -11.69
C VAL A 191 -5.32 8.54 -10.39
N LEU A 192 -6.03 8.62 -9.25
CA LEU A 192 -5.43 8.60 -7.92
C LEU A 192 -5.75 7.28 -7.21
N LEU A 193 -4.72 6.64 -6.67
CA LEU A 193 -4.83 5.44 -5.86
C LEU A 193 -4.27 5.71 -4.47
N VAL A 194 -5.12 5.57 -3.45
CA VAL A 194 -4.73 5.79 -2.05
C VAL A 194 -4.63 4.45 -1.34
N MET A 195 -3.42 4.07 -0.94
CA MET A 195 -3.16 2.81 -0.22
C MET A 195 -2.15 3.05 0.90
N ALA A 196 -2.48 2.63 2.11
CA ALA A 196 -1.61 2.78 3.26
C ALA A 196 -0.22 2.13 3.04
N THR A 197 0.80 2.64 3.73
CA THR A 197 2.14 2.03 3.72
C THR A 197 2.05 0.59 4.24
N GLY A 198 2.81 -0.33 3.63
CA GLY A 198 2.80 -1.75 4.00
C GLY A 198 1.65 -2.57 3.38
N THR A 199 0.79 -1.98 2.56
CA THR A 199 -0.33 -2.70 1.89
C THR A 199 0.02 -3.21 0.49
N GLY A 200 1.29 -3.05 0.04
CA GLY A 200 1.77 -3.57 -1.24
C GLY A 200 1.44 -2.66 -2.42
N LYS A 201 1.64 -1.33 -2.29
CA LYS A 201 1.49 -0.37 -3.40
C LYS A 201 2.30 -0.78 -4.64
N THR A 202 3.58 -1.15 -4.46
CA THR A 202 4.46 -1.55 -5.56
C THR A 202 3.95 -2.79 -6.29
N TYR A 203 3.50 -3.80 -5.53
CA TYR A 203 2.86 -4.99 -6.09
C TYR A 203 1.59 -4.62 -6.89
N THR A 204 0.77 -3.72 -6.36
CA THR A 204 -0.45 -3.23 -7.03
C THR A 204 -0.08 -2.51 -8.34
N ALA A 205 0.94 -1.64 -8.32
CA ALA A 205 1.44 -0.97 -9.52
C ALA A 205 1.95 -1.97 -10.56
N PHE A 206 2.70 -2.98 -10.14
CA PHE A 206 3.16 -4.05 -11.02
C PHE A 206 2.00 -4.75 -11.71
N GLN A 207 0.96 -5.14 -10.99
CA GLN A 207 -0.20 -5.82 -11.57
C GLN A 207 -1.00 -4.92 -12.53
N ILE A 208 -1.09 -3.63 -12.25
CA ILE A 208 -1.69 -2.65 -13.16
C ILE A 208 -0.88 -2.59 -14.47
N VAL A 209 0.46 -2.42 -14.37
CA VAL A 209 1.34 -2.37 -15.54
C VAL A 209 1.28 -3.66 -16.35
N TRP A 210 1.36 -4.81 -15.68
CA TRP A 210 1.26 -6.12 -16.29
C TRP A 210 -0.01 -6.26 -17.14
N ARG A 211 -1.17 -5.98 -16.57
CA ARG A 211 -2.45 -6.15 -17.27
C ARG A 211 -2.62 -5.15 -18.41
N LEU A 212 -2.20 -3.90 -18.23
CA LEU A 212 -2.26 -2.87 -19.28
C LEU A 212 -1.32 -3.17 -20.44
N LEU A 213 -0.13 -3.70 -20.20
CA LEU A 213 0.79 -4.14 -21.26
C LEU A 213 0.26 -5.38 -21.97
N LYS A 214 -0.24 -6.37 -21.24
CA LYS A 214 -0.74 -7.64 -21.82
C LYS A 214 -2.03 -7.46 -22.60
N SER A 215 -2.90 -6.53 -22.21
CA SER A 215 -4.10 -6.17 -22.98
C SER A 215 -3.77 -5.34 -24.24
N GLY A 216 -2.56 -4.81 -24.34
CA GLY A 216 -2.18 -3.92 -25.44
C GLY A 216 -2.70 -2.49 -25.31
N LEU A 217 -3.39 -2.15 -24.22
CA LEU A 217 -3.90 -0.78 -23.98
C LEU A 217 -2.78 0.23 -23.75
N LYS A 218 -1.66 -0.22 -23.18
CA LYS A 218 -0.46 0.60 -22.95
C LYS A 218 0.77 -0.17 -23.47
N LYS A 219 1.79 0.57 -23.92
CA LYS A 219 3.00 0.00 -24.54
C LYS A 219 4.28 0.50 -23.90
N LYS A 220 4.31 1.77 -23.47
CA LYS A 220 5.48 2.44 -22.90
C LYS A 220 5.09 3.08 -21.56
N VAL A 221 5.73 2.63 -20.50
CA VAL A 221 5.43 3.01 -19.13
C VAL A 221 6.62 3.71 -18.50
N LEU A 222 6.41 4.87 -17.90
CA LEU A 222 7.38 5.56 -17.05
C LEU A 222 6.93 5.41 -15.57
N TYR A 223 7.78 4.85 -14.73
CA TYR A 223 7.58 4.75 -13.29
C TYR A 223 8.53 5.72 -12.57
N LEU A 224 7.95 6.73 -11.95
CA LEU A 224 8.67 7.77 -11.22
C LEU A 224 8.71 7.46 -9.74
N ALA A 225 9.91 7.41 -9.17
CA ALA A 225 10.14 7.20 -7.74
C ALA A 225 11.04 8.30 -7.16
N ASP A 226 10.95 8.47 -5.85
CA ASP A 226 11.73 9.47 -5.10
C ASP A 226 13.15 8.96 -4.73
N ARG A 227 13.33 7.63 -4.60
CA ARG A 227 14.57 7.04 -4.05
C ARG A 227 15.06 5.81 -4.82
N ASN A 228 16.40 5.73 -4.97
CA ASN A 228 17.08 4.59 -5.61
C ASN A 228 16.75 3.24 -4.97
N ILE A 229 16.74 3.16 -3.64
CA ILE A 229 16.45 1.92 -2.90
C ILE A 229 15.08 1.38 -3.28
N LEU A 230 14.08 2.26 -3.45
CA LEU A 230 12.74 1.85 -3.86
C LEU A 230 12.71 1.30 -5.28
N VAL A 231 13.44 1.94 -6.19
CA VAL A 231 13.54 1.49 -7.59
C VAL A 231 14.17 0.11 -7.66
N ASP A 232 15.32 -0.09 -7.01
CA ASP A 232 16.05 -1.36 -7.07
C ASP A 232 15.25 -2.50 -6.43
N GLN A 233 14.62 -2.27 -5.29
CA GLN A 233 13.74 -3.25 -4.65
C GLN A 233 12.51 -3.58 -5.52
N SER A 234 11.88 -2.58 -6.12
CA SER A 234 10.71 -2.78 -6.99
C SER A 234 11.06 -3.65 -8.20
N ILE A 235 12.20 -3.37 -8.86
CA ILE A 235 12.64 -4.14 -10.02
C ILE A 235 12.98 -5.58 -9.64
N GLN A 236 13.72 -5.78 -8.54
CA GLN A 236 14.20 -7.10 -8.13
C GLN A 236 13.11 -7.99 -7.52
N GLN A 237 12.06 -7.42 -6.97
CA GLN A 237 10.99 -8.15 -6.31
C GLN A 237 9.73 -8.20 -7.18
N ASP A 238 8.90 -7.16 -7.12
CA ASP A 238 7.58 -7.18 -7.73
C ASP A 238 7.61 -7.18 -9.26
N PHE A 239 8.49 -6.37 -9.87
CA PHE A 239 8.59 -6.23 -11.32
C PHE A 239 9.50 -7.25 -12.01
N LYS A 240 10.06 -8.20 -11.27
CA LYS A 240 10.93 -9.24 -11.83
C LYS A 240 10.36 -9.99 -13.05
N PRO A 241 9.04 -10.28 -13.16
CA PRO A 241 8.48 -10.89 -14.35
C PRO A 241 8.62 -10.07 -15.65
N LEU A 242 8.84 -8.76 -15.50
CA LEU A 242 9.06 -7.83 -16.61
C LEU A 242 10.54 -7.47 -16.82
N GLU A 243 11.50 -8.08 -16.11
CA GLU A 243 12.92 -7.67 -16.08
C GLU A 243 13.54 -7.50 -17.47
N LYS A 244 13.14 -8.34 -18.45
CA LYS A 244 13.66 -8.29 -19.83
C LYS A 244 13.25 -7.05 -20.62
N VAL A 245 12.20 -6.35 -20.18
CA VAL A 245 11.64 -5.18 -20.86
C VAL A 245 11.72 -3.93 -19.98
N ILE A 246 12.40 -4.02 -18.82
CA ILE A 246 12.64 -2.91 -17.90
C ILE A 246 13.98 -2.23 -18.20
N HIS A 247 13.98 -0.91 -18.14
CA HIS A 247 15.17 -0.08 -18.10
C HIS A 247 15.14 0.87 -16.90
N LYS A 248 16.22 0.90 -16.13
CA LYS A 248 16.44 1.91 -15.09
C LYS A 248 17.23 3.05 -15.68
N ILE A 249 16.63 4.23 -15.75
CA ILE A 249 17.24 5.40 -16.38
C ILE A 249 18.47 5.85 -15.57
N ASP A 250 19.58 5.99 -16.29
CA ASP A 250 20.80 6.65 -15.87
C ASP A 250 21.16 7.72 -16.93
N TYR A 251 20.77 8.97 -16.66
CA TYR A 251 20.96 10.05 -17.64
C TYR A 251 22.39 10.16 -18.16
N SER A 252 23.40 9.94 -17.30
CA SER A 252 24.81 10.08 -17.69
C SER A 252 25.25 9.08 -18.78
N LYS A 253 24.61 7.92 -18.80
CA LYS A 253 24.87 6.85 -19.77
C LYS A 253 23.90 6.95 -20.94
N ASP A 254 22.60 7.05 -20.64
CA ASP A 254 21.52 6.89 -21.61
C ASP A 254 21.50 8.01 -22.68
N LYS A 255 21.92 9.23 -22.33
CA LYS A 255 22.02 10.34 -23.30
C LYS A 255 22.91 10.04 -24.53
N ASN A 256 23.80 9.09 -24.41
CA ASN A 256 24.69 8.67 -25.50
C ASN A 256 24.21 7.42 -26.25
N HIS A 257 23.09 6.80 -25.82
CA HIS A 257 22.56 5.53 -26.31
C HIS A 257 21.04 5.56 -26.51
N LEU A 258 20.49 6.67 -27.00
CA LEU A 258 19.03 6.89 -27.12
C LEU A 258 18.32 5.83 -27.96
N GLU A 259 18.96 5.30 -28.97
CA GLU A 259 18.41 4.26 -29.86
C GLU A 259 18.14 2.94 -29.15
N GLU A 260 18.91 2.62 -28.11
CA GLU A 260 18.71 1.40 -27.32
C GLU A 260 17.44 1.47 -26.44
N LEU A 261 17.02 2.68 -26.06
CA LEU A 261 15.83 2.89 -25.22
C LEU A 261 14.55 2.40 -25.91
N GLY A 262 14.53 2.39 -27.24
CA GLY A 262 13.37 1.92 -28.01
C GLY A 262 12.97 0.48 -27.74
N SER A 263 13.89 -0.37 -27.30
CA SER A 263 13.66 -1.81 -27.03
C SER A 263 12.90 -2.09 -25.73
N TYR A 264 12.91 -1.17 -24.77
CA TYR A 264 12.28 -1.35 -23.47
C TYR A 264 10.83 -0.88 -23.45
N GLN A 265 10.02 -1.45 -22.55
CA GLN A 265 8.60 -1.11 -22.36
C GLN A 265 8.34 -0.38 -21.04
N VAL A 266 9.12 -0.66 -19.99
CA VAL A 266 8.95 -0.08 -18.64
C VAL A 266 10.24 0.62 -18.25
N PHE A 267 10.12 1.90 -17.93
CA PHE A 267 11.25 2.75 -17.52
C PHE A 267 11.09 3.16 -16.08
N PHE A 268 12.07 2.86 -15.26
CA PHE A 268 12.16 3.36 -13.89
C PHE A 268 13.08 4.56 -13.82
N ALA A 269 12.62 5.65 -13.26
CA ALA A 269 13.39 6.86 -13.12
C ALA A 269 13.25 7.49 -11.74
N LEU A 270 14.34 8.11 -11.28
CA LEU A 270 14.28 9.09 -10.22
C LEU A 270 13.97 10.47 -10.83
N TYR A 271 13.26 11.31 -10.08
CA TYR A 271 13.04 12.70 -10.51
C TYR A 271 14.36 13.41 -10.87
N GLN A 272 15.40 13.19 -10.05
CA GLN A 272 16.72 13.81 -10.22
C GLN A 272 17.45 13.37 -11.48
N GLN A 273 17.12 12.21 -12.05
CA GLN A 273 17.67 11.74 -13.31
C GLN A 273 17.01 12.46 -14.50
N LEU A 274 15.73 12.73 -14.39
CA LEU A 274 14.94 13.40 -15.43
C LEU A 274 15.04 14.91 -15.36
N ILE A 275 15.21 15.49 -14.16
CA ILE A 275 15.46 16.92 -13.93
C ILE A 275 16.86 17.04 -13.36
N GLY A 276 17.77 17.57 -14.15
CA GLY A 276 19.15 17.73 -13.78
C GLY A 276 19.40 18.95 -12.87
N GLN A 277 20.68 19.25 -12.63
CA GLN A 277 21.08 20.46 -11.91
C GLN A 277 20.61 21.71 -12.66
N ASN A 278 20.26 22.76 -11.89
CA ASN A 278 19.72 24.03 -12.41
C ASN A 278 18.45 23.86 -13.27
N ASP A 279 17.59 22.90 -12.90
CA ASP A 279 16.30 22.62 -13.54
C ASP A 279 16.46 22.20 -15.03
N ALA A 280 17.60 21.57 -15.36
CA ALA A 280 17.85 21.04 -16.71
C ALA A 280 16.82 19.96 -17.05
N LYS A 281 16.24 20.05 -18.24
CA LYS A 281 15.16 19.18 -18.69
C LYS A 281 15.71 17.92 -19.36
N ASN A 282 16.43 17.06 -18.62
CA ASN A 282 17.02 15.83 -19.11
C ASN A 282 16.01 14.91 -19.79
N TYR A 283 14.74 14.93 -19.32
CA TYR A 283 13.68 14.14 -19.93
C TYR A 283 13.41 14.52 -21.41
N GLN A 284 13.65 15.77 -21.82
CA GLN A 284 13.48 16.18 -23.22
C GLN A 284 14.63 15.69 -24.10
N GLU A 285 15.84 15.57 -23.56
CA GLU A 285 16.98 15.00 -24.29
C GLU A 285 16.83 13.48 -24.45
N LEU A 286 16.43 12.77 -23.37
CA LEU A 286 16.24 11.33 -23.40
C LEU A 286 15.03 10.92 -24.23
N PHE A 287 13.96 11.70 -24.19
CA PHE A 287 12.69 11.44 -24.85
C PHE A 287 12.20 12.68 -25.59
N PRO A 288 12.77 13.00 -26.77
CA PRO A 288 12.38 14.20 -27.52
C PRO A 288 10.92 14.21 -27.96
N ASN A 289 10.30 13.02 -28.09
CA ASN A 289 8.89 12.91 -28.39
C ASN A 289 8.06 12.97 -27.09
N PRO A 290 7.20 13.99 -26.86
CA PRO A 290 6.34 14.08 -25.68
C PRO A 290 5.30 12.95 -25.61
N ASP A 291 5.00 12.28 -26.72
CA ASP A 291 4.08 11.14 -26.79
C ASP A 291 4.78 9.79 -26.64
N TYR A 292 6.06 9.78 -26.19
CA TYR A 292 6.83 8.55 -26.06
C TYR A 292 6.24 7.57 -25.05
N PHE A 293 5.74 8.08 -23.91
CA PHE A 293 5.06 7.29 -22.90
C PHE A 293 3.54 7.41 -23.06
N ASP A 294 2.85 6.30 -22.88
CA ASP A 294 1.38 6.26 -22.84
C ASP A 294 0.84 6.02 -21.43
N LEU A 295 1.73 5.72 -20.47
CA LEU A 295 1.42 5.61 -19.05
C LEU A 295 2.56 6.17 -18.20
N VAL A 296 2.25 7.03 -17.25
CA VAL A 296 3.20 7.53 -16.22
C VAL A 296 2.64 7.22 -14.84
N ILE A 297 3.41 6.51 -14.02
CA ILE A 297 3.07 6.19 -12.64
C ILE A 297 3.98 7.00 -11.72
N ILE A 298 3.38 7.68 -10.74
CA ILE A 298 4.08 8.48 -9.75
C ILE A 298 3.88 7.84 -8.39
N ASP A 299 4.94 7.23 -7.87
CA ASP A 299 4.92 6.68 -6.51
C ASP A 299 5.17 7.78 -5.48
N GLU A 300 4.45 7.70 -4.35
CA GLU A 300 4.46 8.68 -3.27
C GLU A 300 4.19 10.12 -3.76
N CYS A 301 3.18 10.29 -4.61
CA CYS A 301 2.84 11.56 -5.28
C CYS A 301 2.46 12.72 -4.33
N HIS A 302 2.40 12.47 -3.01
CA HIS A 302 2.21 13.49 -1.98
C HIS A 302 3.53 14.13 -1.52
N ARG A 303 4.68 13.57 -1.92
CA ARG A 303 6.02 13.97 -1.46
C ARG A 303 6.61 15.05 -2.35
N GLY A 304 7.38 15.89 -1.70
CA GLY A 304 8.19 16.93 -2.29
C GLY A 304 8.11 18.22 -1.50
N SER A 305 9.17 19.03 -1.55
CA SER A 305 9.11 20.44 -1.22
C SER A 305 8.28 21.18 -2.27
N ALA A 306 7.87 22.43 -2.04
CA ALA A 306 7.20 23.24 -3.05
C ALA A 306 7.97 23.30 -4.39
N LYS A 307 9.30 23.14 -4.34
CA LYS A 307 10.17 23.08 -5.51
C LYS A 307 10.12 21.69 -6.19
N ASP A 308 10.12 20.61 -5.41
CA ASP A 308 10.04 19.25 -5.95
C ASP A 308 8.67 18.95 -6.58
N ASP A 309 7.60 19.51 -6.02
CA ASP A 309 6.25 19.40 -6.58
C ASP A 309 6.14 20.13 -7.93
N SER A 310 6.90 21.19 -8.17
CA SER A 310 7.00 21.84 -9.47
C SER A 310 7.72 20.96 -10.49
N ASN A 311 8.67 20.15 -10.04
CA ASN A 311 9.55 19.34 -10.87
C ASN A 311 8.81 18.13 -11.46
N TRP A 312 8.12 17.31 -10.65
CA TRP A 312 7.38 16.18 -11.21
C TRP A 312 6.22 16.65 -12.09
N ARG A 313 5.57 17.79 -11.76
CA ARG A 313 4.55 18.38 -12.62
C ARG A 313 5.09 18.75 -13.99
N THR A 314 6.28 19.32 -14.06
CA THR A 314 6.91 19.68 -15.34
C THR A 314 7.12 18.44 -16.23
N ILE A 315 7.47 17.28 -15.62
CA ILE A 315 7.57 16.01 -16.35
C ILE A 315 6.19 15.58 -16.84
N LEU A 316 5.16 15.64 -15.99
CA LEU A 316 3.81 15.25 -16.36
C LEU A 316 3.19 16.16 -17.42
N ASP A 317 3.46 17.45 -17.34
CA ASP A 317 3.00 18.42 -18.35
C ASP A 317 3.65 18.16 -19.71
N TYR A 318 4.91 17.73 -19.73
CA TYR A 318 5.58 17.32 -20.97
C TYR A 318 4.96 16.05 -21.56
N PHE A 319 4.72 15.02 -20.76
CA PHE A 319 4.07 13.78 -21.18
C PHE A 319 2.55 13.84 -21.00
N SER A 320 1.94 14.96 -21.30
CA SER A 320 0.52 15.26 -21.00
C SER A 320 -0.49 14.35 -21.70
N SER A 321 -0.12 13.77 -22.85
CA SER A 321 -0.92 12.78 -23.59
C SER A 321 -1.00 11.43 -22.90
N ALA A 322 -0.05 11.10 -22.02
CA ALA A 322 -0.06 9.87 -21.26
C ALA A 322 -1.17 9.82 -20.19
N THR A 323 -1.62 8.63 -19.88
CA THR A 323 -2.39 8.40 -18.65
C THR A 323 -1.47 8.54 -17.45
N HIS A 324 -1.86 9.30 -16.42
CA HIS A 324 -1.09 9.49 -15.20
C HIS A 324 -1.77 8.81 -14.02
N ILE A 325 -1.05 7.95 -13.32
CA ILE A 325 -1.50 7.32 -12.06
C ILE A 325 -0.66 7.88 -10.93
N GLY A 326 -1.30 8.56 -9.98
CA GLY A 326 -0.70 8.93 -8.71
C GLY A 326 -0.97 7.87 -7.67
N MET A 327 0.08 7.44 -6.95
CA MET A 327 -0.04 6.51 -5.84
C MET A 327 0.47 7.15 -4.56
N THR A 328 -0.30 7.02 -3.48
CA THR A 328 0.08 7.62 -2.18
C THR A 328 -0.53 6.85 -1.01
N ALA A 329 0.12 6.93 0.15
CA ALA A 329 -0.47 6.48 1.40
C ALA A 329 -1.38 7.56 2.04
N THR A 330 -1.05 8.83 1.81
CA THR A 330 -1.73 10.00 2.40
C THR A 330 -1.86 11.07 1.33
N PRO A 331 -3.06 11.28 0.76
CA PRO A 331 -3.26 12.38 -0.17
C PRO A 331 -2.98 13.71 0.53
N LYS A 332 -2.21 14.56 -0.11
CA LYS A 332 -1.86 15.88 0.43
C LYS A 332 -2.91 16.88 -0.01
N GLU A 333 -3.52 17.55 0.95
CA GLU A 333 -4.44 18.64 0.73
C GLU A 333 -3.87 19.91 1.38
N THR A 334 -3.05 20.64 0.67
CA THR A 334 -2.63 21.98 1.08
C THR A 334 -3.21 23.02 0.11
N ARG A 335 -3.33 24.27 0.57
CA ARG A 335 -3.90 25.37 -0.23
C ARG A 335 -3.24 25.57 -1.60
N TYR A 336 -2.01 25.12 -1.77
CA TYR A 336 -1.21 25.32 -2.99
C TYR A 336 -0.90 24.03 -3.75
N GLN A 337 -1.18 22.84 -3.16
CA GLN A 337 -0.78 21.56 -3.73
C GLN A 337 -1.76 20.48 -3.27
N SER A 338 -2.56 20.00 -4.19
CA SER A 338 -3.50 18.93 -3.93
C SER A 338 -3.28 17.82 -4.94
N SER A 339 -2.99 16.62 -4.45
CA SER A 339 -3.01 15.41 -5.28
C SER A 339 -4.39 15.20 -5.90
N ILE A 340 -5.45 15.49 -5.15
CA ILE A 340 -6.85 15.43 -5.61
C ILE A 340 -7.09 16.47 -6.70
N GLY A 341 -6.53 17.70 -6.57
CA GLY A 341 -6.68 18.74 -7.58
C GLY A 341 -6.07 18.40 -8.94
N TYR A 342 -5.07 17.51 -9.00
CA TYR A 342 -4.46 17.06 -10.25
C TYR A 342 -5.07 15.76 -10.79
N PHE A 343 -5.21 14.76 -9.93
CA PHE A 343 -5.61 13.41 -10.34
C PHE A 343 -7.13 13.18 -10.25
N GLY A 344 -7.86 14.05 -9.55
CA GLY A 344 -9.27 13.84 -9.18
C GLY A 344 -9.41 13.01 -7.91
N GLU A 345 -10.67 12.69 -7.58
CA GLU A 345 -10.99 11.81 -6.46
C GLU A 345 -10.34 10.43 -6.63
N PRO A 346 -9.90 9.80 -5.52
CA PRO A 346 -9.31 8.47 -5.59
C PRO A 346 -10.28 7.44 -6.19
N VAL A 347 -9.84 6.70 -7.20
CA VAL A 347 -10.62 5.56 -7.74
C VAL A 347 -10.76 4.44 -6.71
N TYR A 348 -9.81 4.35 -5.78
CA TYR A 348 -9.86 3.42 -4.66
C TYR A 348 -9.04 3.94 -3.48
N THR A 349 -9.55 3.71 -2.27
CA THR A 349 -8.88 4.05 -1.01
C THR A 349 -8.84 2.85 -0.09
N TYR A 350 -7.64 2.45 0.32
CA TYR A 350 -7.41 1.46 1.38
C TYR A 350 -6.54 2.09 2.48
N SER A 351 -7.21 2.58 3.50
CA SER A 351 -6.60 3.36 4.58
C SER A 351 -5.83 2.49 5.58
N LEU A 352 -4.99 3.12 6.40
CA LEU A 352 -4.34 2.48 7.55
C LEU A 352 -5.39 1.83 8.49
N LYS A 353 -6.52 2.50 8.71
CA LYS A 353 -7.63 1.98 9.52
C LYS A 353 -8.16 0.67 8.94
N ASN A 354 -8.45 0.63 7.63
CA ASN A 354 -8.90 -0.60 6.97
C ASN A 354 -7.88 -1.73 7.13
N GLY A 355 -6.59 -1.45 6.92
CA GLY A 355 -5.53 -2.46 7.05
C GLY A 355 -5.40 -3.02 8.48
N ILE A 356 -5.63 -2.20 9.51
CA ILE A 356 -5.65 -2.64 10.91
C ILE A 356 -6.92 -3.45 11.21
N GLU A 357 -8.09 -3.00 10.76
CA GLU A 357 -9.37 -3.70 10.94
C GLU A 357 -9.38 -5.06 10.27
N ASP A 358 -8.79 -5.19 9.09
CA ASP A 358 -8.64 -6.45 8.37
C ASP A 358 -7.52 -7.35 8.94
N GLY A 359 -6.66 -6.79 9.81
CA GLY A 359 -5.54 -7.50 10.43
C GLY A 359 -4.32 -7.67 9.54
N PHE A 360 -4.26 -7.00 8.39
CA PHE A 360 -3.07 -6.99 7.52
C PHE A 360 -1.99 -6.02 8.00
N LEU A 361 -2.38 -4.99 8.74
CA LEU A 361 -1.46 -4.06 9.38
C LEU A 361 -1.54 -4.18 10.90
N ALA A 362 -0.40 -4.01 11.55
CA ALA A 362 -0.32 -4.05 13.00
C ALA A 362 -1.02 -2.81 13.62
N PRO A 363 -1.80 -2.99 14.69
CA PRO A 363 -2.27 -1.87 15.47
C PRO A 363 -1.10 -1.21 16.19
N PHE A 364 -1.26 0.06 16.56
CA PHE A 364 -0.26 0.79 17.33
C PHE A 364 -0.90 1.49 18.54
N LYS A 365 -0.08 1.74 19.54
CA LYS A 365 -0.43 2.54 20.71
C LYS A 365 0.43 3.79 20.72
N VAL A 366 -0.18 4.94 20.84
CA VAL A 366 0.53 6.21 21.02
C VAL A 366 0.77 6.44 22.52
N ILE A 367 2.00 6.74 22.88
CA ILE A 367 2.40 7.14 24.24
C ILE A 367 3.02 8.53 24.11
N ASN A 368 2.35 9.52 24.69
CA ASN A 368 2.88 10.86 24.74
C ASN A 368 3.72 10.97 26.03
N ILE A 369 4.97 11.42 25.87
CA ILE A 369 5.90 11.67 26.96
C ILE A 369 6.20 13.15 26.94
N THR A 370 5.91 13.87 28.02
CA THR A 370 6.29 15.26 28.24
C THR A 370 7.57 15.31 29.05
N THR A 371 8.55 16.05 28.56
CA THR A 371 9.80 16.31 29.27
C THR A 371 9.65 17.52 30.20
N ASN A 372 10.56 17.69 31.15
CA ASN A 372 10.57 18.84 32.07
C ASN A 372 10.76 20.19 31.34
N ILE A 373 11.31 20.17 30.12
CA ILE A 373 11.50 21.38 29.30
C ILE A 373 10.19 21.81 28.66
N GLY A 374 9.21 20.84 28.51
CA GLY A 374 7.89 21.10 27.95
C GLY A 374 7.92 21.45 26.46
N ASP A 375 6.72 21.85 25.96
CA ASP A 375 6.53 22.26 24.57
C ASP A 375 7.07 23.67 24.27
N GLU A 376 7.33 24.46 25.32
CA GLU A 376 7.84 25.82 25.24
C GLU A 376 8.94 26.04 26.28
N TRP A 377 10.00 26.70 25.87
CA TRP A 377 11.11 27.09 26.72
C TRP A 377 11.50 28.56 26.46
N ARG A 378 11.87 29.30 27.52
CA ARG A 378 12.38 30.66 27.43
C ARG A 378 13.62 30.78 28.26
N PRO A 379 14.73 31.40 27.71
CA PRO A 379 15.93 31.64 28.48
C PRO A 379 15.65 32.62 29.63
N VAL A 380 16.42 32.48 30.69
CA VAL A 380 16.50 33.53 31.71
C VAL A 380 17.24 34.73 31.11
N LYS A 381 16.78 35.93 31.41
CA LYS A 381 17.36 37.15 30.86
C LYS A 381 18.89 37.19 31.07
N GLY A 382 19.65 37.35 29.96
CA GLY A 382 21.10 37.34 29.94
C GLY A 382 21.70 35.92 30.00
N GLN A 383 20.92 34.88 29.83
CA GLN A 383 21.44 33.53 29.70
C GLN A 383 22.30 33.39 28.46
N LYS A 384 23.46 32.74 28.62
CA LYS A 384 24.43 32.54 27.55
C LYS A 384 24.44 31.09 27.09
N ASP A 385 24.72 30.88 25.80
CA ASP A 385 25.01 29.58 25.24
C ASP A 385 26.38 29.02 25.69
N ILE A 386 26.73 27.85 25.26
CA ILE A 386 28.01 27.16 25.56
C ILE A 386 29.23 27.90 24.97
N TYR A 387 29.01 28.81 24.01
CA TYR A 387 30.03 29.60 23.38
C TYR A 387 30.18 31.04 24.01
N GLY A 388 29.31 31.34 25.00
CA GLY A 388 29.28 32.60 25.69
C GLY A 388 28.46 33.71 25.03
N ASN A 389 27.72 33.39 23.96
CA ASN A 389 26.80 34.33 23.32
C ASN A 389 25.47 34.37 24.09
N GLU A 390 24.88 35.56 24.16
CA GLU A 390 23.58 35.72 24.80
C GLU A 390 22.48 35.06 23.94
N ILE A 391 21.64 34.21 24.59
CA ILE A 391 20.52 33.56 23.92
C ILE A 391 19.39 34.58 23.76
N GLU A 392 18.83 34.69 22.59
CA GLU A 392 17.73 35.61 22.28
C GLU A 392 16.53 35.37 23.23
N ASP A 393 16.09 36.45 23.89
CA ASP A 393 14.98 36.42 24.87
C ASP A 393 13.63 36.31 24.13
N ARG A 394 13.28 35.11 23.72
CA ARG A 394 11.99 34.74 23.12
C ARG A 394 11.54 33.38 23.61
N VAL A 395 10.29 33.05 23.37
CA VAL A 395 9.78 31.68 23.58
C VAL A 395 10.24 30.77 22.43
N TYR A 396 10.89 29.69 22.75
CA TYR A 396 11.27 28.62 21.85
C TYR A 396 10.26 27.48 22.03
N ASN A 397 9.79 26.88 20.93
CA ASN A 397 8.82 25.81 20.94
C ASN A 397 9.37 24.58 20.18
N ASN A 398 8.56 23.53 20.04
CA ASN A 398 8.95 22.28 19.40
C ASN A 398 9.51 22.48 17.98
N SER A 399 9.11 23.52 17.26
CA SER A 399 9.65 23.81 15.93
C SER A 399 11.05 24.48 15.95
N ASP A 400 11.46 25.00 17.10
CA ASP A 400 12.78 25.61 17.29
C ASP A 400 13.83 24.61 17.79
N TYR A 401 13.40 23.56 18.51
CA TYR A 401 14.30 22.57 19.08
C TYR A 401 15.06 21.84 17.99
N ASP A 402 16.37 21.69 18.21
CA ASP A 402 17.35 21.10 17.31
C ASP A 402 17.56 21.80 15.96
N TYR A 403 16.79 22.87 15.67
CA TYR A 403 16.98 23.75 14.53
C TYR A 403 17.60 25.11 14.97
N ASN A 404 16.89 25.80 15.85
CA ASN A 404 17.28 27.14 16.31
C ASN A 404 17.98 27.14 17.67
N ILE A 405 17.67 26.14 18.50
CA ILE A 405 18.27 25.94 19.82
C ILE A 405 18.49 24.46 20.09
N VAL A 406 19.65 24.13 20.65
CA VAL A 406 20.00 22.77 21.07
C VAL A 406 20.10 22.73 22.59
N ILE A 407 19.33 21.81 23.20
CA ILE A 407 19.30 21.60 24.64
C ILE A 407 19.78 20.17 24.94
N GLU A 408 21.05 20.04 25.34
CA GLU A 408 21.65 18.71 25.57
C GLU A 408 20.94 17.91 26.69
N ASP A 409 20.43 18.60 27.71
CA ASP A 409 19.70 17.95 28.81
C ASP A 409 18.42 17.27 28.29
N ARG A 410 17.75 17.88 27.30
CA ARG A 410 16.59 17.29 26.63
C ARG A 410 16.95 15.94 25.95
N HIS A 411 18.04 15.88 25.18
CA HIS A 411 18.46 14.64 24.54
C HIS A 411 18.76 13.53 25.57
N ARG A 412 19.38 13.90 26.72
CA ARG A 412 19.65 12.93 27.80
C ARG A 412 18.37 12.41 28.44
N GLU A 413 17.41 13.30 28.69
CA GLU A 413 16.10 12.94 29.26
C GLU A 413 15.32 12.02 28.31
N VAL A 414 15.20 12.39 27.01
CA VAL A 414 14.53 11.57 26.00
C VAL A 414 15.21 10.18 25.86
N ALA A 415 16.55 10.14 25.80
CA ALA A 415 17.28 8.86 25.72
C ALA A 415 17.06 8.02 26.99
N GLN A 416 16.95 8.62 28.16
CA GLN A 416 16.65 7.92 29.41
C GLN A 416 15.24 7.33 29.41
N GLU A 417 14.24 8.08 28.93
CA GLU A 417 12.85 7.63 28.85
C GLU A 417 12.70 6.47 27.86
N ILE A 418 13.32 6.57 26.67
CA ILE A 418 13.36 5.44 25.70
C ILE A 418 14.00 4.21 26.36
N THR A 419 15.11 4.40 27.07
CA THR A 419 15.81 3.30 27.75
C THR A 419 14.95 2.70 28.87
N ASN A 420 14.26 3.50 29.66
CA ASN A 420 13.36 3.06 30.71
C ASN A 420 12.19 2.23 30.13
N TYR A 421 11.60 2.70 29.03
CA TYR A 421 10.56 1.96 28.31
C TYR A 421 11.07 0.62 27.82
N LEU A 422 12.23 0.57 27.19
CA LEU A 422 12.84 -0.68 26.70
C LEU A 422 13.20 -1.63 27.86
N LYS A 423 13.67 -1.11 29.01
CA LYS A 423 13.93 -1.92 30.22
C LYS A 423 12.68 -2.52 30.81
N SER A 424 11.55 -1.82 30.72
CA SER A 424 10.26 -2.29 31.25
C SER A 424 9.54 -3.25 30.30
N THR A 425 9.95 -3.31 29.02
CA THR A 425 9.30 -4.14 28.00
C THR A 425 10.27 -5.18 27.42
N ASP A 426 11.07 -4.80 26.43
CA ASP A 426 12.04 -5.66 25.77
C ASP A 426 13.25 -4.85 25.30
N ARG A 427 14.41 -5.07 25.95
CA ARG A 427 15.68 -4.41 25.60
C ARG A 427 16.19 -4.72 24.20
N MET A 428 15.67 -5.79 23.55
CA MET A 428 16.03 -6.17 22.19
C MET A 428 14.97 -5.80 21.16
N ALA A 429 13.93 -5.06 21.56
CA ALA A 429 12.91 -4.56 20.64
C ALA A 429 13.52 -3.56 19.65
N LYS A 430 13.50 -3.90 18.36
CA LYS A 430 13.99 -2.98 17.33
C LYS A 430 13.23 -1.67 17.38
N THR A 431 13.98 -0.58 17.45
CA THR A 431 13.50 0.77 17.72
C THR A 431 14.02 1.73 16.67
N ILE A 432 13.16 2.56 16.11
CA ILE A 432 13.54 3.70 15.26
C ILE A 432 13.29 4.98 16.04
N VAL A 433 14.31 5.84 16.11
CA VAL A 433 14.21 7.20 16.68
C VAL A 433 14.37 8.19 15.54
N PHE A 434 13.26 8.84 15.17
CA PHE A 434 13.25 9.90 14.17
C PHE A 434 13.66 11.21 14.82
N CYS A 435 14.64 11.86 14.21
CA CYS A 435 15.25 13.12 14.63
C CYS A 435 15.05 14.19 13.57
N ALA A 436 15.11 15.46 13.95
CA ALA A 436 14.89 16.59 13.06
C ALA A 436 15.87 16.60 11.86
N ASP A 437 17.14 16.36 12.11
CA ASP A 437 18.19 16.30 11.10
C ASP A 437 19.26 15.22 11.42
N GLU A 438 20.31 15.13 10.59
CA GLU A 438 21.38 14.15 10.78
C GLU A 438 22.27 14.47 11.99
N THR A 439 22.40 15.76 12.35
CA THR A 439 23.17 16.19 13.51
C THR A 439 22.44 15.86 14.80
N HIS A 440 21.13 16.08 14.83
CA HIS A 440 20.27 15.64 15.92
C HIS A 440 20.31 14.11 16.07
N ALA A 441 20.25 13.36 14.96
CA ALA A 441 20.36 11.90 14.98
C ALA A 441 21.68 11.41 15.58
N GLU A 442 22.81 12.14 15.38
CA GLU A 442 24.09 11.83 16.00
C GLU A 442 24.08 12.15 17.51
N ARG A 443 23.56 13.31 17.92
CA ARG A 443 23.42 13.66 19.35
C ARG A 443 22.58 12.63 20.09
N MET A 444 21.45 12.23 19.51
CA MET A 444 20.57 11.21 20.09
C MET A 444 21.26 9.83 20.13
N ARG A 445 22.04 9.44 19.10
CA ARG A 445 22.85 8.22 19.12
C ARG A 445 23.81 8.21 20.30
N ILE A 446 24.51 9.31 20.55
CA ILE A 446 25.44 9.43 21.68
C ILE A 446 24.69 9.32 23.01
N ALA A 447 23.58 10.04 23.18
CA ALA A 447 22.78 10.02 24.40
C ALA A 447 22.23 8.59 24.68
N LEU A 448 21.70 7.90 23.67
CA LEU A 448 21.19 6.53 23.77
C LEU A 448 22.31 5.53 24.04
N THR A 449 23.50 5.70 23.44
CA THR A 449 24.67 4.84 23.72
C THR A 449 25.08 4.97 25.19
N ASN A 450 25.11 6.20 25.72
CA ASN A 450 25.45 6.43 27.13
C ASN A 450 24.38 5.86 28.10
N ALA A 451 23.09 6.04 27.77
CA ALA A 451 21.99 5.50 28.59
C ALA A 451 21.93 3.95 28.56
N ASN A 452 22.47 3.32 27.51
CA ASN A 452 22.53 1.89 27.30
C ASN A 452 23.97 1.33 27.27
N ALA A 453 24.90 1.92 28.00
CA ALA A 453 26.32 1.55 28.00
C ALA A 453 26.56 0.07 28.31
N ASP A 454 25.70 -0.54 29.16
CA ASP A 454 25.73 -1.99 29.48
C ASP A 454 25.47 -2.88 28.28
N MET A 455 24.60 -2.44 27.35
CA MET A 455 24.30 -3.17 26.10
C MET A 455 25.31 -2.87 25.01
N CYS A 456 25.72 -1.61 24.89
CA CYS A 456 26.73 -1.18 23.91
C CYS A 456 28.12 -1.79 24.20
N LYS A 457 28.44 -2.06 25.48
CA LYS A 457 29.62 -2.80 25.86
C LYS A 457 29.62 -4.27 25.37
N LYS A 458 28.40 -4.86 25.29
CA LYS A 458 28.24 -6.23 24.78
C LYS A 458 28.29 -6.26 23.25
N ASN A 459 27.73 -5.28 22.61
CA ASN A 459 27.75 -5.11 21.16
C ASN A 459 27.68 -3.61 20.79
N PRO A 460 28.71 -3.04 20.14
CA PRO A 460 28.75 -1.64 19.78
C PRO A 460 27.66 -1.25 18.77
N ASP A 461 27.11 -2.20 18.02
CA ASP A 461 26.00 -1.99 17.08
C ASP A 461 24.62 -1.99 17.77
N TYR A 462 24.55 -1.96 19.10
CA TYR A 462 23.26 -1.86 19.80
C TYR A 462 22.53 -0.58 19.43
N VAL A 463 23.24 0.56 19.35
CA VAL A 463 22.72 1.84 18.88
C VAL A 463 23.53 2.30 17.66
N VAL A 464 22.87 2.50 16.52
CA VAL A 464 23.52 2.96 15.28
C VAL A 464 22.76 4.11 14.68
N ARG A 465 23.48 5.15 14.19
CA ARG A 465 22.89 6.17 13.33
C ARG A 465 22.77 5.64 11.90
N ILE A 466 21.59 5.72 11.32
CA ILE A 466 21.32 5.31 9.93
C ILE A 466 20.76 6.52 9.18
N THR A 467 21.65 7.28 8.51
CA THR A 467 21.31 8.49 7.76
C THR A 467 21.88 8.46 6.35
N GLY A 468 21.46 9.42 5.52
CA GLY A 468 21.86 9.46 4.12
C GLY A 468 23.35 9.71 3.87
N SER A 469 24.03 10.45 4.73
CA SER A 469 25.45 10.77 4.62
C SER A 469 26.38 9.76 5.30
N ASP A 470 25.85 8.88 6.16
CA ASP A 470 26.64 7.95 6.97
C ASP A 470 26.82 6.60 6.25
N GLU A 471 28.01 6.35 5.68
CA GLU A 471 28.29 5.09 4.99
C GLU A 471 28.27 3.87 5.91
N TYR A 472 28.76 4.03 7.17
CA TYR A 472 28.71 2.94 8.14
C TYR A 472 27.27 2.56 8.48
N GLY A 473 26.44 3.56 8.76
CA GLY A 473 25.01 3.37 9.05
C GLY A 473 24.26 2.79 7.87
N LYS A 474 24.53 3.25 6.64
CA LYS A 474 23.96 2.62 5.43
C LYS A 474 24.31 1.14 5.31
N GLY A 475 25.55 0.77 5.59
CA GLY A 475 25.99 -0.63 5.60
C GLY A 475 25.31 -1.47 6.69
N LYS A 476 24.72 -0.85 7.72
CA LYS A 476 23.96 -1.53 8.77
C LYS A 476 22.45 -1.61 8.49
N LEU A 477 21.97 -0.93 7.48
CA LEU A 477 20.54 -0.89 7.14
C LEU A 477 19.98 -2.29 6.86
N ASP A 478 20.66 -3.07 6.03
CA ASP A 478 20.23 -4.44 5.69
C ASP A 478 20.16 -5.35 6.92
N TYR A 479 21.07 -5.19 7.85
CA TYR A 479 21.04 -5.91 9.13
C TYR A 479 19.89 -5.42 10.03
N PHE A 480 19.59 -4.11 10.00
CA PHE A 480 18.50 -3.57 10.81
C PHE A 480 17.14 -4.08 10.33
N ILE A 481 16.90 -4.14 9.00
CA ILE A 481 15.65 -4.65 8.43
C ILE A 481 15.53 -6.17 8.42
N SER A 482 16.67 -6.89 8.50
CA SER A 482 16.68 -8.36 8.46
C SER A 482 15.97 -8.97 9.67
N VAL A 483 15.07 -9.93 9.40
CA VAL A 483 14.36 -10.72 10.42
C VAL A 483 15.33 -11.61 11.22
N SER A 484 16.42 -12.04 10.62
CA SER A 484 17.41 -12.94 11.26
C SER A 484 18.48 -12.21 12.08
N SER A 485 18.65 -10.90 11.85
CA SER A 485 19.68 -10.12 12.55
C SER A 485 19.17 -9.52 13.85
N LYS A 486 19.92 -9.76 14.94
CA LYS A 486 19.63 -9.18 16.26
C LYS A 486 20.04 -7.70 16.37
N TYR A 487 21.10 -7.30 15.66
CA TYR A 487 21.67 -5.95 15.70
C TYR A 487 21.67 -5.30 14.32
N PRO A 488 21.54 -3.98 14.23
CA PRO A 488 21.28 -3.00 15.30
C PRO A 488 19.92 -3.17 15.96
N VAL A 489 19.81 -2.72 17.24
CA VAL A 489 18.55 -2.70 18.00
C VAL A 489 17.91 -1.33 17.92
N ILE A 490 18.64 -0.26 18.16
CA ILE A 490 18.16 1.13 18.11
C ILE A 490 18.81 1.82 16.91
N ALA A 491 18.00 2.33 16.00
CA ALA A 491 18.43 3.14 14.87
C ALA A 491 17.99 4.60 15.08
N THR A 492 18.94 5.55 15.15
CA THR A 492 18.63 6.98 15.06
C THR A 492 18.71 7.43 13.61
N THR A 493 17.74 8.20 13.15
CA THR A 493 17.63 8.58 11.74
C THR A 493 16.93 9.94 11.60
N SER A 494 17.10 10.58 10.45
CA SER A 494 16.30 11.74 10.08
C SER A 494 15.24 11.36 9.02
N LYS A 495 15.62 11.33 7.75
CA LYS A 495 14.68 11.09 6.63
C LYS A 495 14.80 9.70 6.01
N LEU A 496 15.95 9.00 6.18
CA LEU A 496 16.23 7.78 5.42
C LEU A 496 15.24 6.64 5.69
N LEU A 497 14.84 6.45 6.95
CA LEU A 497 13.90 5.38 7.36
C LEU A 497 12.42 5.80 7.35
N SER A 498 12.12 7.05 6.96
CA SER A 498 10.74 7.56 7.06
C SER A 498 9.78 6.91 6.09
N THR A 499 10.28 6.36 4.97
CA THR A 499 9.45 5.66 3.99
C THR A 499 10.27 4.74 3.10
N GLY A 500 9.57 3.74 2.55
CA GLY A 500 10.13 2.79 1.59
C GLY A 500 11.03 1.72 2.20
N VAL A 501 11.21 1.71 3.52
CA VAL A 501 11.94 0.65 4.23
C VAL A 501 10.94 -0.26 4.91
N ASP A 502 10.87 -1.52 4.48
CA ASP A 502 10.05 -2.54 5.12
C ASP A 502 10.85 -3.21 6.24
N CYS A 503 10.60 -2.81 7.48
CA CYS A 503 11.21 -3.39 8.66
C CYS A 503 10.16 -4.03 9.58
N LYS A 504 9.85 -5.30 9.33
CA LYS A 504 8.80 -6.07 10.03
C LYS A 504 9.09 -6.29 11.53
N MET A 505 10.34 -6.09 11.96
CA MET A 505 10.78 -6.36 13.33
C MET A 505 10.72 -5.13 14.24
N VAL A 506 10.43 -3.94 13.72
CA VAL A 506 10.32 -2.72 14.53
C VAL A 506 9.09 -2.79 15.43
N LYS A 507 9.30 -2.56 16.72
CA LYS A 507 8.26 -2.57 17.76
C LYS A 507 8.04 -1.22 18.42
N LEU A 508 9.02 -0.32 18.32
CA LEU A 508 8.96 1.02 18.90
C LEU A 508 9.40 2.05 17.86
N ILE A 509 8.59 3.07 17.69
CA ILE A 509 8.91 4.25 16.89
C ILE A 509 8.83 5.45 17.82
N VAL A 510 9.90 6.22 17.86
CA VAL A 510 10.00 7.46 18.64
C VAL A 510 10.06 8.62 17.66
N LEU A 511 9.28 9.65 17.90
CA LEU A 511 9.31 10.92 17.19
C LEU A 511 9.83 11.96 18.16
N ASP A 512 11.05 12.43 17.94
CA ASP A 512 11.73 13.40 18.80
C ASP A 512 12.01 14.74 18.07
#